data_f35b5330db9a316af49a7392253b2ef2
#
_entry.id   f35b5330db9a316af49a7392253b2ef2
#
_cell.length_a   1.000
_cell.length_b   1.000
_cell.length_c   1.000
_cell.angle_alpha   90.00
_cell.angle_beta   90.00
_cell.angle_gamma   90.00
#
_symmetry.space_group_name_H-M   'P 1'
#
loop_
_entity.id
_entity.type
_entity.pdbx_description
1 polymer ?
#
loop_
_entity_poly.entity_id
_entity_poly.type
_entity_poly.pdbx_seq_one_letter_code
_entity_poly.pdbx_strand_id
1 'polypeptide(L)'
;MAGTIVLSADTQTGFSAIADAVSAEDLLANYHPATGAILNQHAWNLFWFGSVTTVGAFFIWRASSFAIVVTALIGGFADVGYFIFLDIGGFVNFMPGTVMTIISATAIMLSMAVYVQIRLRAPL
;
A
#
# COMPACT_ATOMS: atom_id res chain seq x y z
N MET A 1 -8.14 0.71 -4.85
CA MET A 1 -8.41 1.53 -6.05
C MET A 1 -7.21 1.65 -6.98
N ALA A 2 -6.01 2.04 -6.54
CA ALA A 2 -4.84 2.14 -7.43
C ALA A 2 -4.56 0.87 -8.25
N GLY A 3 -4.58 -0.31 -7.62
CA GLY A 3 -4.34 -1.57 -8.31
C GLY A 3 -5.33 -1.88 -9.46
N THR A 4 -6.61 -1.50 -9.32
CA THR A 4 -7.60 -1.71 -10.39
C THR A 4 -7.37 -0.77 -11.57
N ILE A 5 -6.95 0.46 -11.31
CA ILE A 5 -6.62 1.44 -12.35
C ILE A 5 -5.43 0.95 -13.16
N VAL A 6 -4.35 0.53 -12.48
CA VAL A 6 -3.12 0.06 -13.16
C VAL A 6 -3.38 -1.22 -13.95
N LEU A 7 -4.19 -2.16 -13.46
CA LEU A 7 -4.55 -3.39 -14.18
C LEU A 7 -5.34 -3.16 -15.46
N SER A 8 -6.12 -2.08 -15.53
CA SER A 8 -6.98 -1.75 -16.68
C SER A 8 -6.37 -0.74 -17.64
N ALA A 9 -5.26 -0.11 -17.28
CA ALA A 9 -4.61 0.94 -18.04
C ALA A 9 -3.48 0.39 -18.93
N ASP A 10 -3.07 1.19 -19.92
CA ASP A 10 -1.81 0.97 -20.61
C ASP A 10 -0.62 1.23 -19.66
N THR A 11 0.59 0.83 -20.08
CA THR A 11 1.78 0.93 -19.23
C THR A 11 2.10 2.38 -18.85
N GLN A 12 1.89 3.33 -19.74
CA GLN A 12 2.15 4.75 -19.49
C GLN A 12 1.19 5.32 -18.44
N THR A 13 -0.11 5.09 -18.62
CA THR A 13 -1.15 5.47 -17.66
C THR A 13 -0.96 4.78 -16.32
N GLY A 14 -0.53 3.50 -16.35
CA GLY A 14 -0.22 2.74 -15.14
C GLY A 14 0.89 3.35 -14.31
N PHE A 15 1.98 3.81 -14.93
CA PHE A 15 3.04 4.54 -14.23
C PHE A 15 2.56 5.85 -13.61
N SER A 16 1.78 6.64 -14.35
CA SER A 16 1.22 7.91 -13.84
C SER A 16 0.26 7.68 -12.65
N ALA A 17 -0.44 6.54 -12.61
CA ALA A 17 -1.39 6.22 -11.54
C ALA A 17 -0.71 5.77 -10.23
N ILE A 18 0.59 5.45 -10.25
CA ILE A 18 1.37 5.07 -9.06
C ILE A 18 1.99 6.33 -8.45
N ALA A 19 1.17 7.12 -7.74
CA ALA A 19 1.59 8.26 -6.93
C ALA A 19 2.47 9.28 -7.68
N ASP A 20 2.19 9.50 -8.95
CA ASP A 20 2.99 10.36 -9.84
C ASP A 20 4.49 10.01 -9.83
N ALA A 21 4.80 8.73 -9.78
CA ALA A 21 6.17 8.22 -9.68
C ALA A 21 7.07 8.64 -10.85
N VAL A 22 6.47 8.94 -12.00
CA VAL A 22 7.19 9.38 -13.20
C VAL A 22 6.51 10.64 -13.74
N SER A 23 7.28 11.69 -14.02
CA SER A 23 6.72 12.89 -14.64
C SER A 23 6.27 12.57 -16.07
N ALA A 24 5.27 13.32 -16.57
CA ALA A 24 4.75 13.11 -17.92
C ALA A 24 5.83 13.29 -19.01
N GLU A 25 6.87 14.08 -18.72
CA GLU A 25 7.99 14.36 -19.63
C GLU A 25 8.96 13.17 -19.75
N ASP A 26 9.03 12.35 -18.70
CA ASP A 26 9.91 11.18 -18.63
C ASP A 26 9.22 9.89 -19.11
N LEU A 27 7.91 9.95 -19.42
CA LEU A 27 7.17 8.80 -19.90
C LEU A 27 7.55 8.48 -21.34
N LEU A 28 8.00 7.25 -21.57
CA LEU A 28 8.34 6.76 -22.91
C LEU A 28 7.08 6.47 -23.72
N ALA A 29 7.12 6.73 -25.01
CA ALA A 29 6.03 6.41 -25.93
C ALA A 29 5.79 4.89 -26.06
N ASN A 30 6.86 4.09 -25.92
CA ASN A 30 6.79 2.64 -26.03
C ASN A 30 7.68 1.98 -24.96
N TYR A 31 7.08 1.13 -24.14
CA TYR A 31 7.77 0.28 -23.17
C TYR A 31 7.91 -1.15 -23.70
N HIS A 32 8.98 -1.83 -23.30
CA HIS A 32 9.10 -3.25 -23.57
C HIS A 32 7.92 -4.03 -22.94
N PRO A 33 7.31 -5.01 -23.62
CA PRO A 33 6.15 -5.74 -23.08
C PRO A 33 6.35 -6.33 -21.67
N ALA A 34 7.59 -6.73 -21.33
CA ALA A 34 7.92 -7.22 -19.99
C ALA A 34 7.72 -6.15 -18.90
N THR A 35 7.92 -4.86 -19.20
CA THR A 35 7.68 -3.76 -18.25
C THR A 35 6.20 -3.68 -17.88
N GLY A 36 5.32 -3.80 -18.89
CA GLY A 36 3.87 -3.85 -18.65
C GLY A 36 3.45 -5.08 -17.81
N ALA A 37 4.05 -6.24 -18.09
CA ALA A 37 3.77 -7.45 -17.31
C ALA A 37 4.19 -7.31 -15.84
N ILE A 38 5.35 -6.72 -15.57
CA ILE A 38 5.83 -6.43 -14.19
C ILE A 38 4.91 -5.44 -13.50
N LEU A 39 4.50 -4.38 -14.21
CA LEU A 39 3.58 -3.38 -13.67
C LEU A 39 2.22 -3.98 -13.33
N ASN A 40 1.69 -4.85 -14.18
CA ASN A 40 0.44 -5.57 -13.93
C ASN A 40 0.55 -6.53 -12.73
N GLN A 41 1.67 -7.21 -12.56
CA GLN A 41 1.92 -8.02 -11.38
C GLN A 41 1.95 -7.16 -10.10
N HIS A 42 2.59 -5.98 -10.17
CA HIS A 42 2.58 -5.04 -9.04
C HIS A 42 1.17 -4.54 -8.73
N ALA A 43 0.40 -4.21 -9.75
CA ALA A 43 -1.00 -3.80 -9.61
C ALA A 43 -1.88 -4.88 -8.97
N TRP A 44 -1.67 -6.16 -9.35
CA TRP A 44 -2.32 -7.29 -8.70
C TRP A 44 -1.98 -7.38 -7.21
N ASN A 45 -0.71 -7.19 -6.84
CA ASN A 45 -0.30 -7.17 -5.45
C ASN A 45 -0.99 -6.03 -4.67
N LEU A 46 -1.03 -4.82 -5.23
CA LEU A 46 -1.74 -3.68 -4.63
C LEU A 46 -3.25 -3.96 -4.46
N PHE A 47 -3.86 -4.65 -5.43
CA PHE A 47 -5.27 -5.00 -5.37
C PHE A 47 -5.57 -5.95 -4.21
N TRP A 48 -4.83 -7.05 -4.08
CA TRP A 48 -5.13 -8.03 -3.03
C TRP A 48 -4.68 -7.54 -1.64
N PHE A 49 -3.58 -6.78 -1.52
CA PHE A 49 -3.21 -6.12 -0.27
C PHE A 49 -4.31 -5.15 0.19
N GLY A 50 -4.79 -4.30 -0.71
CA GLY A 50 -5.89 -3.39 -0.43
C GLY A 50 -7.19 -4.11 -0.04
N SER A 51 -7.48 -5.25 -0.67
CA SER A 51 -8.63 -6.08 -0.33
C SER A 51 -8.51 -6.67 1.07
N VAL A 52 -7.37 -7.25 1.41
CA VAL A 52 -7.12 -7.83 2.74
C VAL A 52 -7.15 -6.75 3.82
N THR A 53 -6.56 -5.59 3.60
CA THR A 53 -6.58 -4.50 4.58
C THR A 53 -7.99 -3.94 4.77
N THR A 54 -8.79 -3.87 3.72
CA THR A 54 -10.21 -3.44 3.82
C THR A 54 -11.04 -4.43 4.64
N VAL A 55 -10.91 -5.72 4.37
CA VAL A 55 -11.58 -6.78 5.15
C VAL A 55 -11.05 -6.78 6.59
N GLY A 56 -9.74 -6.61 6.76
CA GLY A 56 -9.10 -6.49 8.06
C GLY A 56 -9.63 -5.35 8.89
N ALA A 57 -9.84 -4.18 8.29
CA ALA A 57 -10.41 -3.02 8.97
C ALA A 57 -11.78 -3.30 9.58
N PHE A 58 -12.63 -4.06 8.88
CA PHE A 58 -13.93 -4.48 9.41
C PHE A 58 -13.79 -5.37 10.65
N PHE A 59 -12.85 -6.32 10.64
CA PHE A 59 -12.60 -7.16 11.81
C PHE A 59 -11.86 -6.44 12.94
N ILE A 60 -11.01 -5.46 12.62
CA ILE A 60 -10.40 -4.55 13.61
C ILE A 60 -11.47 -3.76 14.34
N TRP A 61 -12.46 -3.23 13.60
CA TRP A 61 -13.62 -2.58 14.20
C TRP A 61 -14.36 -3.49 15.21
N ARG A 62 -14.35 -4.79 14.96
CA ARG A 62 -14.91 -5.80 15.88
C ARG A 62 -13.93 -6.27 16.97
N ALA A 63 -12.85 -5.53 17.20
CA ALA A 63 -11.83 -5.81 18.21
C ALA A 63 -11.15 -7.19 18.07
N SER A 64 -11.06 -7.74 16.85
CA SER A 64 -10.36 -8.98 16.59
C SER A 64 -8.85 -8.78 16.67
N SER A 65 -8.20 -9.31 17.70
CA SER A 65 -6.74 -9.26 17.87
C SER A 65 -5.99 -9.92 16.72
N PHE A 66 -6.54 -11.00 16.17
CA PHE A 66 -5.96 -11.68 15.01
C PHE A 66 -5.96 -10.75 13.78
N ALA A 67 -7.07 -10.06 13.52
CA ALA A 67 -7.18 -9.14 12.40
C ALA A 67 -6.20 -7.97 12.53
N ILE A 68 -6.00 -7.42 13.74
CA ILE A 68 -5.03 -6.36 14.00
C ILE A 68 -3.63 -6.81 13.58
N VAL A 69 -3.18 -7.98 14.04
CA VAL A 69 -1.84 -8.49 13.76
C VAL A 69 -1.65 -8.79 12.27
N VAL A 70 -2.60 -9.50 11.65
CA VAL A 70 -2.50 -9.89 10.23
C VAL A 70 -2.52 -8.66 9.32
N THR A 71 -3.42 -7.71 9.58
CA THR A 71 -3.52 -6.49 8.76
C THR A 71 -2.29 -5.61 8.93
N ALA A 72 -1.76 -5.49 10.17
CA ALA A 72 -0.53 -4.73 10.42
C ALA A 72 0.69 -5.36 9.74
N LEU A 73 0.79 -6.69 9.71
CA LEU A 73 1.88 -7.38 9.01
C LEU A 73 1.78 -7.17 7.50
N ILE A 74 0.63 -7.45 6.89
CA ILE A 74 0.46 -7.36 5.44
C ILE A 74 0.61 -5.91 4.96
N GLY A 75 -0.11 -4.97 5.58
CA GLY A 75 -0.02 -3.56 5.26
C GLY A 75 1.36 -2.99 5.56
N GLY A 76 1.91 -3.30 6.73
CA GLY A 76 3.21 -2.79 7.14
C GLY A 76 4.35 -3.23 6.24
N PHE A 77 4.41 -4.49 5.81
CA PHE A 77 5.43 -4.93 4.84
C PHE A 77 5.24 -4.30 3.47
N ALA A 78 4.02 -4.09 3.02
CA ALA A 78 3.75 -3.38 1.77
C ALA A 78 4.23 -1.92 1.85
N ASP A 79 3.93 -1.23 2.96
CA ASP A 79 4.32 0.17 3.18
C ASP A 79 5.84 0.32 3.35
N VAL A 80 6.51 -0.61 4.02
CA VAL A 80 7.98 -0.62 4.12
C VAL A 80 8.62 -0.73 2.74
N GLY A 81 8.11 -1.61 1.89
CA GLY A 81 8.58 -1.73 0.51
C GLY A 81 8.38 -0.44 -0.29
N TYR A 82 7.20 0.17 -0.19
CA TYR A 82 6.90 1.45 -0.82
C TYR A 82 7.84 2.56 -0.32
N PHE A 83 8.01 2.69 0.98
CA PHE A 83 8.89 3.68 1.59
C PHE A 83 10.34 3.55 1.14
N ILE A 84 10.90 2.33 1.16
CA ILE A 84 12.30 2.10 0.80
C ILE A 84 12.55 2.37 -0.68
N PHE A 85 11.68 1.84 -1.56
CA PHE A 85 11.96 1.85 -2.99
C PHE A 85 11.41 3.07 -3.71
N LEU A 86 10.35 3.68 -3.23
CA LEU A 86 9.71 4.81 -3.88
C LEU A 86 9.95 6.15 -3.15
N ASP A 87 9.67 6.23 -1.84
CA ASP A 87 9.87 7.46 -1.07
C ASP A 87 11.37 7.82 -0.94
N ILE A 88 12.19 6.90 -0.41
CA ILE A 88 13.65 7.13 -0.27
C ILE A 88 14.30 7.22 -1.65
N GLY A 89 13.81 6.46 -2.64
CA GLY A 89 14.28 6.52 -4.01
C GLY A 89 13.98 7.84 -4.72
N GLY A 90 13.11 8.68 -4.15
CA GLY A 90 12.74 9.98 -4.74
C GLY A 90 11.83 9.85 -5.97
N PHE A 91 11.13 8.71 -6.11
CA PHE A 91 10.27 8.44 -7.27
C PHE A 91 8.80 8.80 -7.05
N VAL A 92 8.45 9.40 -5.91
CA VAL A 92 7.08 9.81 -5.62
C VAL A 92 7.04 11.24 -5.11
N ASN A 93 5.97 11.95 -5.44
CA ASN A 93 5.72 13.27 -4.91
C ASN A 93 5.32 13.20 -3.43
N PHE A 94 5.69 14.22 -2.64
CA PHE A 94 5.28 14.32 -1.25
C PHE A 94 3.76 14.19 -1.08
N MET A 95 3.01 14.84 -1.95
CA MET A 95 1.55 14.69 -2.06
C MET A 95 1.21 14.03 -3.40
N PRO A 96 0.54 12.87 -3.46
CA PRO A 96 -0.02 12.10 -2.35
C PRO A 96 0.92 11.05 -1.72
N GLY A 97 2.08 10.77 -2.32
CA GLY A 97 2.92 9.61 -2.01
C GLY A 97 3.32 9.49 -0.55
N THR A 98 4.25 10.34 -0.10
CA THR A 98 4.79 10.31 1.29
C THR A 98 3.69 10.51 2.34
N VAL A 99 2.67 11.32 2.06
CA VAL A 99 1.55 11.52 2.99
C VAL A 99 0.76 10.23 3.19
N MET A 100 0.55 9.43 2.14
CA MET A 100 -0.12 8.12 2.28
C MET A 100 0.68 7.17 3.18
N THR A 101 2.00 7.13 3.04
CA THR A 101 2.89 6.34 3.89
C THR A 101 2.78 6.77 5.36
N ILE A 102 2.77 8.07 5.65
CA ILE A 102 2.63 8.60 7.01
C ILE A 102 1.28 8.23 7.62
N ILE A 103 0.19 8.36 6.87
CA ILE A 103 -1.15 8.01 7.33
C ILE A 103 -1.24 6.51 7.65
N SER A 104 -0.73 5.67 6.77
CA SER A 104 -0.74 4.22 6.95
C SER A 104 0.10 3.80 8.17
N ALA A 105 1.32 4.30 8.29
CA ALA A 105 2.18 4.04 9.45
C ALA A 105 1.50 4.46 10.77
N THR A 106 0.84 5.62 10.78
CA THR A 106 0.09 6.10 11.95
C THR A 106 -1.06 5.16 12.30
N ALA A 107 -1.83 4.71 11.31
CA ALA A 107 -2.94 3.77 11.51
C ALA A 107 -2.45 2.43 12.08
N ILE A 108 -1.33 1.91 11.59
CA ILE A 108 -0.70 0.68 12.10
C ILE A 108 -0.26 0.87 13.55
N MET A 109 0.44 1.96 13.89
CA MET A 109 0.88 2.24 15.25
C MET A 109 -0.29 2.35 16.23
N LEU A 110 -1.37 3.05 15.86
CA LEU A 110 -2.57 3.16 16.69
C LEU A 110 -3.24 1.80 16.90
N SER A 111 -3.35 0.99 15.84
CA SER A 111 -3.92 -0.37 15.93
C SER A 111 -3.10 -1.27 16.84
N MET A 112 -1.77 -1.20 16.75
CA MET A 112 -0.88 -1.96 17.65
C MET A 112 -0.96 -1.48 19.10
N ALA A 113 -1.09 -0.17 19.34
CA ALA A 113 -1.29 0.35 20.69
C ALA A 113 -2.58 -0.19 21.32
N VAL A 114 -3.67 -0.24 20.56
CA VAL A 114 -4.94 -0.85 21.01
C VAL A 114 -4.76 -2.34 21.30
N TYR A 115 -4.05 -3.06 20.42
CA TYR A 115 -3.76 -4.48 20.63
C TYR A 115 -3.03 -4.75 21.96
N VAL A 116 -1.98 -3.96 22.23
CA VAL A 116 -1.20 -4.05 23.47
C VAL A 116 -2.09 -3.75 24.69
N GLN A 117 -2.92 -2.71 24.63
CA GLN A 117 -3.84 -2.38 25.71
C GLN A 117 -4.85 -3.52 26.00
N ILE A 118 -5.38 -4.14 24.96
CA ILE A 118 -6.30 -5.29 25.11
C ILE A 118 -5.57 -6.45 25.80
N ARG A 119 -4.35 -6.75 25.39
CA ARG A 119 -3.54 -7.84 25.99
C ARG A 119 -3.17 -7.59 27.44
N LEU A 120 -2.82 -6.35 27.79
CA LEU A 120 -2.46 -5.99 29.17
C LEU A 120 -3.67 -5.99 30.14
N ARG A 121 -4.88 -5.82 29.61
CA ARG A 121 -6.12 -5.84 30.40
C ARG A 121 -6.78 -7.22 30.49
N ALA A 122 -6.35 -8.18 29.69
CA ALA A 122 -6.85 -9.55 29.79
C ALA A 122 -6.33 -10.17 31.10
N PRO A 123 -7.20 -10.62 32.05
CA PRO A 123 -6.76 -11.34 33.23
C PRO A 123 -6.13 -12.67 32.79
N LEU A 124 -5.05 -13.07 33.48
CA LEU A 124 -4.41 -14.37 33.35
C LEU A 124 -5.40 -15.48 33.69
#